data_8a77aaa50056f05e3812953bc8e302ec
#
_entry.id   8a77aaa50056f05e3812953bc8e302ec
#
_cell.length_a   1.000
_cell.length_b   1.000
_cell.length_c   1.000
_cell.angle_alpha   90.00
_cell.angle_beta   90.00
_cell.angle_gamma   90.00
#
_symmetry.space_group_name_H-M   'P 1'
#
loop_
_entity.id
_entity.type
_entity.pdbx_description
1 polymer ?
#
loop_
_entity_poly.entity_id
_entity_poly.type
_entity_poly.pdbx_seq_one_letter_code
_entity_poly.pdbx_strand_id
1 'polypeptide(L)'
;MNNVFVKGLFFFLLLFGFFLKASENPNATLNPSKENVSVEEQKRFGGVLVFARGADGSSMDPALVTDGESYVATGNIYDTLVQFKYGTTEIEPALATSWEISPDGLVYTFHLRKGVYFHQTKYWNKKVEFSAKDVLFSFERQMDKAKRYYSPGAKSYKYWEGMGMSHIIKSIEALDDYTIRFTLNGPEAPFLANLGMDFLSILSKDYADYLEQNNKKDELAKKPVGTGPFKFFLWNKDEKIILLKNQDYWGPKAYLDKVVVRTIPNSSTRALALRTGEIMLMTGPNLNEVEQLEKLPNIVVDKSPGLLASWLSLNTQKKYFNNPLVRLAINHAINVDDYIKVIYEGFAQKMVNPFPPTIWGYNYNIKPYEYNLKKAKELLKQAGYPNGFKTTIFTTSTRNPKGAVFIQASLAKIGIDVKIEVYEWGAYLKRTGLGEHEMAFAGWMADIADPDNFLYTLWSKQAASAIPTQNGSFYKSDAFSDLLIKAKRVSDQKEREALYLKAQEIIHKDAPYVPLAYPYSVVPHLSKVKGYKTTGVSVNRFFKVYLEK
;
A
#
# COMPACT_ATOMS: atom_id res chain seq x y z
N MET A 1 67.77 29.79 18.85
CA MET A 1 67.60 31.02 18.00
C MET A 1 66.10 31.14 17.73
N ASN A 2 65.56 32.25 18.19
CA ASN A 2 64.31 32.95 17.88
C ASN A 2 62.99 32.16 17.90
N ASN A 3 62.19 32.23 18.97
CA ASN A 3 61.23 33.24 19.34
C ASN A 3 60.31 33.74 18.21
N VAL A 4 58.98 33.50 18.36
CA VAL A 4 57.99 34.56 18.53
C VAL A 4 56.64 34.03 19.03
N PHE A 5 56.20 34.61 20.15
CA PHE A 5 54.88 34.58 20.78
C PHE A 5 53.82 35.24 19.89
N VAL A 6 52.59 34.75 19.88
CA VAL A 6 51.42 35.61 19.83
C VAL A 6 50.27 35.03 20.67
N LYS A 7 49.76 35.89 21.46
CA LYS A 7 48.78 35.80 22.53
C LYS A 7 47.38 35.37 22.09
N GLY A 8 46.70 34.77 23.04
CA GLY A 8 45.27 34.47 22.99
C GLY A 8 44.39 35.72 23.03
N LEU A 9 43.16 35.50 22.58
CA LEU A 9 42.02 36.35 22.89
C LEU A 9 40.78 35.48 23.13
N PHE A 10 40.37 35.42 24.38
CA PHE A 10 39.06 34.90 24.79
C PHE A 10 37.97 35.87 24.30
N PHE A 11 37.01 35.36 23.55
CA PHE A 11 35.76 36.05 23.32
C PHE A 11 34.61 35.25 23.90
N PHE A 12 34.02 35.78 24.96
CA PHE A 12 32.72 35.40 25.50
C PHE A 12 31.67 35.82 24.46
N LEU A 13 30.86 34.90 23.97
CA LEU A 13 29.66 35.23 23.23
C LEU A 13 28.44 34.77 24.00
N LEU A 14 27.70 35.78 24.45
CA LEU A 14 26.39 35.71 25.07
C LEU A 14 25.38 34.99 24.13
N LEU A 15 24.68 34.04 24.68
CA LEU A 15 23.45 33.48 24.12
C LEU A 15 22.35 34.56 24.11
N PHE A 16 22.03 35.06 22.92
CA PHE A 16 20.77 35.76 22.68
C PHE A 16 19.81 34.74 22.01
N GLY A 17 18.85 34.32 22.78
CA GLY A 17 17.70 33.57 22.28
C GLY A 17 16.82 34.48 21.43
N PHE A 18 16.76 34.22 20.14
CA PHE A 18 15.73 34.79 19.28
C PHE A 18 14.48 33.90 19.36
N PHE A 19 13.53 34.30 20.18
CA PHE A 19 12.14 33.89 20.03
C PHE A 19 11.57 34.59 18.78
N LEU A 20 11.47 33.90 17.68
CA LEU A 20 10.62 34.30 16.55
C LEU A 20 9.16 34.09 16.97
N LYS A 21 8.51 35.16 17.43
CA LYS A 21 7.06 35.24 17.49
C LYS A 21 6.53 35.21 16.05
N ALA A 22 5.94 34.10 15.63
CA ALA A 22 5.05 34.09 14.48
C ALA A 22 3.84 34.97 14.84
N SER A 23 3.65 36.09 14.16
CA SER A 23 2.43 36.88 14.22
C SER A 23 1.36 36.15 13.44
N GLU A 24 0.50 35.44 14.16
CA GLU A 24 -0.75 34.92 13.61
C GLU A 24 -1.66 36.12 13.26
N ASN A 25 -2.06 36.18 12.00
CA ASN A 25 -3.16 37.02 11.55
C ASN A 25 -4.42 36.14 11.52
N PRO A 26 -5.35 36.23 12.47
CA PRO A 26 -6.47 35.29 12.61
C PRO A 26 -7.61 35.49 11.59
N ASN A 27 -7.45 36.36 10.59
CA ASN A 27 -8.48 36.72 9.64
C ASN A 27 -8.10 36.49 8.15
N ALA A 28 -7.26 35.52 7.86
CA ALA A 28 -7.14 35.06 6.48
C ALA A 28 -8.31 34.13 6.15
N THR A 29 -9.48 34.68 5.90
CA THR A 29 -10.51 34.02 5.09
C THR A 29 -9.90 33.80 3.71
N LEU A 30 -9.41 32.60 3.46
CA LEU A 30 -9.09 32.12 2.11
C LEU A 30 -10.41 32.00 1.34
N ASN A 31 -10.83 33.12 0.75
CA ASN A 31 -11.68 33.08 -0.41
C ASN A 31 -10.94 32.22 -1.45
N PRO A 32 -11.59 31.27 -2.13
CA PRO A 32 -10.99 30.64 -3.30
C PRO A 32 -10.94 31.70 -4.40
N SER A 33 -9.92 32.58 -4.32
CA SER A 33 -9.54 33.46 -5.40
C SER A 33 -9.31 32.58 -6.62
N LYS A 34 -9.91 32.95 -7.75
CA LYS A 34 -9.59 32.42 -9.08
C LYS A 34 -8.07 32.44 -9.19
N GLU A 35 -7.41 31.30 -8.95
CA GLU A 35 -5.99 31.18 -9.24
C GLU A 35 -5.83 31.59 -10.70
N ASN A 36 -5.02 32.59 -10.96
CA ASN A 36 -4.59 32.95 -12.30
C ASN A 36 -3.70 31.81 -12.79
N VAL A 37 -4.33 30.77 -13.31
CA VAL A 37 -3.66 29.63 -13.94
C VAL A 37 -2.83 30.20 -15.09
N SER A 38 -1.52 29.97 -15.05
CA SER A 38 -0.60 30.45 -16.09
C SER A 38 -1.01 29.90 -17.47
N VAL A 39 -0.68 30.60 -18.56
CA VAL A 39 -0.98 30.15 -19.93
C VAL A 39 -0.38 28.75 -20.20
N GLU A 40 0.79 28.46 -19.63
CA GLU A 40 1.40 27.14 -19.72
C GLU A 40 0.64 26.06 -18.95
N GLU A 41 0.11 26.40 -17.80
CA GLU A 41 -0.70 25.48 -17.01
C GLU A 41 -2.07 25.23 -17.67
N GLN A 42 -2.67 26.24 -18.29
CA GLN A 42 -3.89 26.09 -19.07
C GLN A 42 -3.74 25.06 -20.21
N LYS A 43 -2.58 24.97 -20.85
CA LYS A 43 -2.30 23.98 -21.90
C LYS A 43 -2.31 22.53 -21.39
N ARG A 44 -2.15 22.30 -20.10
CA ARG A 44 -2.17 20.96 -19.47
C ARG A 44 -3.57 20.39 -19.33
N PHE A 45 -4.61 21.25 -19.36
CA PHE A 45 -5.98 20.80 -19.17
C PHE A 45 -6.55 20.13 -20.41
N GLY A 46 -7.30 19.06 -20.18
CA GLY A 46 -8.04 18.30 -21.18
C GLY A 46 -7.44 16.94 -21.49
N GLY A 47 -8.19 16.18 -22.27
CA GLY A 47 -7.77 14.90 -22.79
C GLY A 47 -8.18 13.68 -21.96
N VAL A 48 -7.90 12.52 -22.54
CA VAL A 48 -8.26 11.21 -21.99
C VAL A 48 -6.99 10.39 -21.80
N LEU A 49 -6.69 10.00 -20.56
CA LEU A 49 -5.65 9.01 -20.28
C LEU A 49 -6.24 7.61 -20.41
N VAL A 50 -5.61 6.76 -21.21
CA VAL A 50 -5.87 5.31 -21.21
C VAL A 50 -4.72 4.62 -20.48
N PHE A 51 -5.00 4.17 -19.27
CA PHE A 51 -4.09 3.42 -18.41
C PHE A 51 -4.42 1.94 -18.49
N ALA A 52 -3.41 1.06 -18.59
CA ALA A 52 -3.61 -0.39 -18.60
C ALA A 52 -2.92 -1.09 -17.43
N ARG A 53 -3.61 -2.09 -16.88
CA ARG A 53 -3.17 -2.94 -15.77
C ARG A 53 -3.41 -4.42 -16.06
N GLY A 54 -2.78 -5.31 -15.26
CA GLY A 54 -2.82 -6.76 -15.49
C GLY A 54 -4.03 -7.48 -14.91
N ALA A 55 -4.71 -6.91 -13.93
CA ALA A 55 -5.90 -7.50 -13.31
C ALA A 55 -6.92 -6.43 -12.95
N ASP A 56 -8.19 -6.83 -12.82
CA ASP A 56 -9.25 -5.90 -12.40
C ASP A 56 -9.29 -5.78 -10.86
N GLY A 57 -9.87 -4.68 -10.37
CA GLY A 57 -10.16 -4.50 -8.95
C GLY A 57 -11.25 -5.47 -8.46
N SER A 58 -11.26 -5.72 -7.17
CA SER A 58 -12.23 -6.63 -6.54
C SER A 58 -13.48 -5.91 -6.03
N SER A 59 -13.38 -4.63 -5.66
CA SER A 59 -14.46 -3.81 -5.12
C SER A 59 -14.19 -2.33 -5.33
N MET A 60 -15.25 -1.50 -5.33
CA MET A 60 -15.20 -0.04 -5.25
C MET A 60 -15.38 0.49 -3.82
N ASP A 61 -15.54 -0.39 -2.84
CA ASP A 61 -15.51 -0.02 -1.43
C ASP A 61 -14.07 -0.14 -0.92
N PRO A 62 -13.39 0.97 -0.58
CA PRO A 62 -11.98 0.95 -0.21
C PRO A 62 -11.69 0.16 1.07
N ALA A 63 -12.65 0.04 1.99
CA ALA A 63 -12.49 -0.72 3.23
C ALA A 63 -12.51 -2.25 3.01
N LEU A 64 -13.08 -2.73 1.89
CA LEU A 64 -13.18 -4.16 1.58
C LEU A 64 -11.98 -4.71 0.79
N VAL A 65 -11.05 -3.87 0.38
CA VAL A 65 -9.93 -4.22 -0.50
C VAL A 65 -8.58 -3.99 0.18
N THR A 66 -7.58 -4.69 -0.31
CA THR A 66 -6.20 -4.62 0.20
C THR A 66 -5.18 -4.69 -0.94
N ASP A 67 -5.65 -4.51 -2.17
CA ASP A 67 -4.83 -4.70 -3.37
C ASP A 67 -4.74 -3.41 -4.20
N GLY A 68 -3.56 -3.16 -4.76
CA GLY A 68 -3.29 -1.98 -5.56
C GLY A 68 -4.17 -1.84 -6.80
N GLU A 69 -4.68 -2.95 -7.36
CA GLU A 69 -5.55 -2.91 -8.54
C GLU A 69 -6.91 -2.27 -8.23
N SER A 70 -7.46 -2.53 -7.04
CA SER A 70 -8.68 -1.87 -6.56
C SER A 70 -8.41 -0.39 -6.26
N TYR A 71 -7.27 -0.08 -5.62
CA TYR A 71 -6.92 1.30 -5.27
C TYR A 71 -6.63 2.21 -6.46
N VAL A 72 -6.28 1.67 -7.63
CA VAL A 72 -6.20 2.47 -8.88
C VAL A 72 -7.48 3.28 -9.14
N ALA A 73 -8.64 2.72 -8.83
CA ALA A 73 -9.91 3.43 -8.98
C ALA A 73 -10.30 4.19 -7.71
N THR A 74 -10.38 3.50 -6.55
CA THR A 74 -10.89 4.08 -5.31
C THR A 74 -10.05 5.24 -4.81
N GLY A 75 -8.73 5.17 -4.93
CA GLY A 75 -7.82 6.24 -4.55
C GLY A 75 -7.93 7.53 -5.37
N ASN A 76 -8.63 7.51 -6.51
CA ASN A 76 -8.94 8.70 -7.30
C ASN A 76 -10.38 9.18 -7.13
N ILE A 77 -11.25 8.37 -6.48
CA ILE A 77 -12.67 8.66 -6.24
C ILE A 77 -12.89 9.22 -4.84
N TYR A 78 -12.14 8.73 -3.86
CA TYR A 78 -12.30 9.11 -2.45
C TYR A 78 -11.13 9.96 -1.96
N ASP A 79 -11.35 10.65 -0.84
CA ASP A 79 -10.32 11.30 -0.03
C ASP A 79 -10.35 10.73 1.40
N THR A 80 -9.24 10.93 2.11
CA THR A 80 -9.03 10.58 3.51
C THR A 80 -8.94 11.85 4.37
N LEU A 81 -8.85 11.73 5.70
CA LEU A 81 -8.68 12.89 6.59
C LEU A 81 -7.36 13.62 6.34
N VAL A 82 -6.28 12.88 6.17
CA VAL A 82 -4.96 13.34 5.77
C VAL A 82 -4.51 12.55 4.57
N GLN A 83 -3.60 13.07 3.75
CA GLN A 83 -3.11 12.36 2.57
C GLN A 83 -1.59 12.40 2.49
N PHE A 84 -1.02 11.57 1.63
CA PHE A 84 0.39 11.67 1.28
C PHE A 84 0.59 12.72 0.20
N LYS A 85 1.55 13.60 0.41
CA LYS A 85 1.99 14.58 -0.58
C LYS A 85 2.43 13.85 -1.86
N TYR A 86 1.95 14.33 -3.00
CA TYR A 86 2.10 13.65 -4.28
C TYR A 86 3.56 13.25 -4.60
N GLY A 87 3.79 11.96 -4.76
CA GLY A 87 5.10 11.38 -5.06
C GLY A 87 6.04 11.28 -3.85
N THR A 88 5.52 11.41 -2.62
CA THR A 88 6.29 11.26 -1.38
C THR A 88 5.52 10.39 -0.37
N THR A 89 6.11 10.22 0.80
CA THR A 89 5.49 9.55 1.96
C THR A 89 5.19 10.52 3.11
N GLU A 90 5.35 11.83 2.86
CA GLU A 90 5.03 12.89 3.82
C GLU A 90 3.53 13.10 3.90
N ILE A 91 3.02 13.28 5.13
CA ILE A 91 1.61 13.57 5.38
C ILE A 91 1.33 15.06 5.18
N GLU A 92 0.23 15.35 4.51
CA GLU A 92 -0.33 16.70 4.36
C GLU A 92 -1.84 16.72 4.66
N PRO A 93 -2.45 17.87 4.98
CA PRO A 93 -3.88 18.03 5.13
C PRO A 93 -4.68 17.62 3.90
N ALA A 94 -5.86 16.96 4.13
CA ALA A 94 -6.82 16.62 3.08
C ALA A 94 -8.24 17.05 3.50
N LEU A 95 -9.15 16.11 3.84
CA LEU A 95 -10.47 16.47 4.38
C LEU A 95 -10.39 17.11 5.77
N ALA A 96 -9.33 16.83 6.54
CA ALA A 96 -8.95 17.66 7.69
C ALA A 96 -8.00 18.77 7.22
N THR A 97 -8.24 20.00 7.67
CA THR A 97 -7.38 21.18 7.39
C THR A 97 -6.22 21.30 8.37
N SER A 98 -6.41 20.79 9.60
CA SER A 98 -5.44 20.76 10.69
C SER A 98 -5.84 19.71 11.72
N TRP A 99 -4.93 19.43 12.64
CA TRP A 99 -5.19 18.56 13.79
C TRP A 99 -4.33 18.94 14.98
N GLU A 100 -4.80 18.56 16.16
CA GLU A 100 -4.11 18.69 17.43
C GLU A 100 -3.93 17.30 18.04
N ILE A 101 -2.78 17.08 18.69
CA ILE A 101 -2.44 15.84 19.38
C ILE A 101 -2.18 16.17 20.84
N SER A 102 -2.85 15.48 21.76
CA SER A 102 -2.59 15.66 23.19
C SER A 102 -1.16 15.25 23.56
N PRO A 103 -0.56 15.85 24.62
CA PRO A 103 0.84 15.57 24.99
C PRO A 103 1.15 14.10 25.29
N ASP A 104 0.14 13.32 25.71
CA ASP A 104 0.24 11.87 25.95
C ASP A 104 0.06 11.03 24.69
N GLY A 105 -0.23 11.66 23.53
CA GLY A 105 -0.45 10.98 22.26
C GLY A 105 -1.75 10.18 22.18
N LEU A 106 -2.70 10.37 23.09
CA LEU A 106 -3.92 9.59 23.17
C LEU A 106 -5.12 10.22 22.48
N VAL A 107 -5.13 11.55 22.32
CA VAL A 107 -6.28 12.28 21.77
C VAL A 107 -5.83 13.04 20.52
N TYR A 108 -6.53 12.80 19.42
CA TYR A 108 -6.36 13.50 18.15
C TYR A 108 -7.65 14.24 17.83
N THR A 109 -7.58 15.57 17.71
CA THR A 109 -8.72 16.42 17.32
C THR A 109 -8.46 16.98 15.92
N PHE A 110 -9.33 16.64 14.96
CA PHE A 110 -9.22 17.09 13.57
C PHE A 110 -10.26 18.17 13.26
N HIS A 111 -9.83 19.26 12.62
CA HIS A 111 -10.68 20.31 12.08
C HIS A 111 -10.96 20.01 10.60
N LEU A 112 -12.24 19.81 10.27
CA LEU A 112 -12.66 19.34 8.96
C LEU A 112 -12.85 20.51 7.97
N ARG A 113 -12.60 20.23 6.69
CA ARG A 113 -12.75 21.18 5.60
C ARG A 113 -14.24 21.41 5.31
N LYS A 114 -14.64 22.69 5.26
CA LYS A 114 -15.97 23.13 4.85
C LYS A 114 -16.07 23.27 3.33
N GLY A 115 -17.28 23.20 2.77
CA GLY A 115 -17.52 23.40 1.34
C GLY A 115 -17.04 22.25 0.47
N VAL A 116 -16.79 21.08 1.02
CA VAL A 116 -16.49 19.85 0.29
C VAL A 116 -17.79 19.12 -0.02
N TYR A 117 -18.02 18.77 -1.27
CA TYR A 117 -19.23 18.07 -1.68
C TYR A 117 -18.94 16.69 -2.21
N PHE A 118 -19.79 15.74 -1.84
CA PHE A 118 -19.77 14.41 -2.43
C PHE A 118 -20.18 14.46 -3.92
N HIS A 119 -19.67 13.52 -4.70
CA HIS A 119 -19.93 13.42 -6.11
C HIS A 119 -21.43 13.32 -6.42
N GLN A 120 -21.91 14.16 -7.34
CA GLN A 120 -23.17 13.92 -8.03
C GLN A 120 -22.92 13.01 -9.24
N THR A 121 -23.67 11.91 -9.29
CA THR A 121 -23.57 10.87 -10.33
C THR A 121 -24.92 10.58 -10.94
N LYS A 122 -24.99 9.74 -12.00
CA LYS A 122 -26.26 9.32 -12.61
C LYS A 122 -27.16 8.53 -11.65
N TYR A 123 -26.59 7.87 -10.66
CA TYR A 123 -27.33 7.04 -9.68
C TYR A 123 -27.51 7.74 -8.32
N TRP A 124 -26.84 8.88 -8.11
CA TRP A 124 -26.91 9.73 -6.92
C TRP A 124 -26.72 11.19 -7.31
N ASN A 125 -27.80 11.94 -7.41
CA ASN A 125 -27.79 13.34 -7.88
C ASN A 125 -28.04 14.37 -6.78
N LYS A 126 -27.94 13.97 -5.51
CA LYS A 126 -28.05 14.90 -4.38
C LYS A 126 -26.71 15.62 -4.17
N LYS A 127 -26.77 16.93 -3.96
CA LYS A 127 -25.64 17.73 -3.50
C LYS A 127 -25.57 17.62 -1.99
N VAL A 128 -24.59 16.88 -1.47
CA VAL A 128 -24.39 16.62 -0.05
C VAL A 128 -23.01 17.13 0.35
N GLU A 129 -22.96 17.98 1.37
CA GLU A 129 -21.73 18.49 1.93
C GLU A 129 -21.15 17.48 2.93
N PHE A 130 -19.83 17.29 2.88
CA PHE A 130 -19.08 16.48 3.81
C PHE A 130 -19.07 17.12 5.21
N SER A 131 -19.21 16.26 6.24
CA SER A 131 -19.13 16.66 7.64
C SER A 131 -18.66 15.53 8.56
N ALA A 132 -18.58 15.79 9.85
CA ALA A 132 -18.16 14.80 10.87
C ALA A 132 -19.01 13.52 10.90
N LYS A 133 -20.30 13.58 10.50
CA LYS A 133 -21.17 12.39 10.41
C LYS A 133 -20.64 11.35 9.42
N ASP A 134 -19.99 11.80 8.34
CA ASP A 134 -19.43 10.93 7.30
C ASP A 134 -18.16 10.24 7.80
N VAL A 135 -17.35 10.95 8.59
CA VAL A 135 -16.19 10.38 9.28
C VAL A 135 -16.65 9.31 10.25
N LEU A 136 -17.61 9.63 11.15
CA LEU A 136 -18.18 8.65 12.09
C LEU A 136 -18.68 7.40 11.35
N PHE A 137 -19.49 7.58 10.30
CA PHE A 137 -20.01 6.46 9.51
C PHE A 137 -18.89 5.59 8.93
N SER A 138 -17.86 6.21 8.33
CA SER A 138 -16.77 5.50 7.64
C SER A 138 -15.94 4.65 8.60
N PHE A 139 -15.74 5.10 9.82
CA PHE A 139 -15.01 4.38 10.84
C PHE A 139 -15.89 3.38 11.60
N GLU A 140 -17.06 3.81 12.10
CA GLU A 140 -17.95 2.96 12.90
C GLU A 140 -18.38 1.69 12.16
N ARG A 141 -18.64 1.78 10.83
CA ARG A 141 -18.98 0.60 10.03
C ARG A 141 -17.88 -0.48 10.02
N GLN A 142 -16.63 -0.12 10.32
CA GLN A 142 -15.52 -1.04 10.44
C GLN A 142 -15.27 -1.47 11.88
N MET A 143 -15.56 -0.60 12.87
CA MET A 143 -15.34 -0.85 14.29
C MET A 143 -16.40 -1.74 14.92
N ASP A 144 -17.68 -1.49 14.63
CA ASP A 144 -18.81 -2.04 15.36
C ASP A 144 -19.57 -3.06 14.53
N LYS A 145 -19.49 -4.33 14.96
CA LYS A 145 -20.17 -5.46 14.32
C LYS A 145 -21.70 -5.36 14.37
N ALA A 146 -22.24 -4.57 15.27
CA ALA A 146 -23.67 -4.32 15.38
C ALA A 146 -24.17 -3.25 14.39
N LYS A 147 -23.26 -2.47 13.78
CA LYS A 147 -23.64 -1.46 12.80
C LYS A 147 -24.14 -2.11 11.50
N ARG A 148 -25.17 -1.51 10.90
CA ARG A 148 -25.87 -2.03 9.71
C ARG A 148 -24.98 -2.25 8.50
N TYR A 149 -23.89 -1.48 8.37
CA TYR A 149 -22.92 -1.55 7.30
C TYR A 149 -21.62 -2.30 7.67
N TYR A 150 -21.60 -2.98 8.82
CA TYR A 150 -20.45 -3.82 9.14
C TYR A 150 -20.29 -4.92 8.09
N SER A 151 -19.18 -4.86 7.36
CA SER A 151 -18.78 -5.88 6.39
C SER A 151 -19.91 -6.47 5.52
N PRO A 152 -20.73 -5.66 4.81
CA PRO A 152 -21.77 -6.20 3.94
C PRO A 152 -21.14 -7.08 2.85
N GLY A 153 -21.48 -8.37 2.85
CA GLY A 153 -20.94 -9.35 1.89
C GLY A 153 -19.52 -9.87 2.17
N ALA A 154 -18.85 -9.39 3.22
CA ALA A 154 -17.55 -9.90 3.67
C ALA A 154 -17.62 -10.33 5.14
N LYS A 155 -16.75 -11.27 5.55
CA LYS A 155 -16.69 -11.72 6.96
C LYS A 155 -15.96 -10.75 7.87
N SER A 156 -15.10 -9.88 7.33
CA SER A 156 -14.34 -8.88 8.07
C SER A 156 -13.69 -7.84 7.12
N TYR A 157 -13.25 -6.72 7.69
CA TYR A 157 -12.42 -5.72 7.02
C TYR A 157 -10.94 -6.06 7.22
N LYS A 158 -10.29 -6.63 6.19
CA LYS A 158 -8.93 -7.19 6.29
C LYS A 158 -7.88 -6.22 6.82
N TYR A 159 -7.84 -4.97 6.29
CA TYR A 159 -6.91 -3.96 6.77
C TYR A 159 -7.21 -3.54 8.19
N TRP A 160 -8.47 -3.27 8.49
CA TRP A 160 -8.90 -2.88 9.83
C TRP A 160 -8.46 -3.88 10.89
N GLU A 161 -8.73 -5.17 10.65
CA GLU A 161 -8.36 -6.25 11.56
C GLU A 161 -6.85 -6.50 11.57
N GLY A 162 -6.22 -6.54 10.38
CA GLY A 162 -4.78 -6.81 10.24
C GLY A 162 -3.89 -5.76 10.90
N MET A 163 -4.32 -4.50 10.88
CA MET A 163 -3.62 -3.40 11.54
C MET A 163 -4.00 -3.24 13.02
N GLY A 164 -4.98 -4.01 13.50
CA GLY A 164 -5.42 -3.94 14.89
C GLY A 164 -6.17 -2.66 15.25
N MET A 165 -6.83 -2.02 14.27
CA MET A 165 -7.49 -0.72 14.47
C MET A 165 -8.53 -0.75 15.59
N SER A 166 -9.24 -1.88 15.78
CA SER A 166 -10.18 -2.08 16.90
C SER A 166 -9.52 -2.05 18.30
N HIS A 167 -8.20 -2.30 18.35
CA HIS A 167 -7.43 -2.22 19.59
C HIS A 167 -6.73 -0.87 19.75
N ILE A 168 -6.57 -0.12 18.67
CA ILE A 168 -5.95 1.21 18.65
C ILE A 168 -6.98 2.26 19.05
N ILE A 169 -8.11 2.31 18.37
CA ILE A 169 -9.14 3.34 18.58
C ILE A 169 -10.08 2.93 19.73
N LYS A 170 -10.17 3.78 20.74
CA LYS A 170 -11.09 3.62 21.87
C LYS A 170 -12.46 4.21 21.58
N SER A 171 -12.49 5.46 21.08
CA SER A 171 -13.74 6.14 20.69
C SER A 171 -13.48 7.16 19.59
N ILE A 172 -14.55 7.49 18.88
CA ILE A 172 -14.60 8.58 17.89
C ILE A 172 -15.84 9.41 18.21
N GLU A 173 -15.67 10.73 18.28
CA GLU A 173 -16.73 11.67 18.67
C GLU A 173 -16.77 12.86 17.71
N ALA A 174 -17.94 13.16 17.15
CA ALA A 174 -18.18 14.44 16.49
C ALA A 174 -18.47 15.49 17.58
N LEU A 175 -17.59 16.46 17.73
CA LEU A 175 -17.79 17.57 18.68
C LEU A 175 -18.74 18.61 18.11
N ASP A 176 -18.69 18.78 16.79
CA ASP A 176 -19.61 19.54 15.96
C ASP A 176 -19.56 19.02 14.52
N ASP A 177 -20.23 19.67 13.57
CA ASP A 177 -20.27 19.25 12.15
C ASP A 177 -18.90 19.24 11.46
N TYR A 178 -17.91 19.96 12.01
CA TYR A 178 -16.59 20.11 11.39
C TYR A 178 -15.42 19.86 12.34
N THR A 179 -15.69 19.24 13.51
CA THR A 179 -14.66 18.86 14.47
C THR A 179 -14.87 17.42 14.91
N ILE A 180 -13.88 16.56 14.70
CA ILE A 180 -13.91 15.15 15.06
C ILE A 180 -12.75 14.81 15.99
N ARG A 181 -13.02 14.05 17.04
CA ARG A 181 -12.04 13.60 18.03
C ARG A 181 -11.89 12.09 17.98
N PHE A 182 -10.65 11.64 17.92
CA PHE A 182 -10.28 10.25 18.15
C PHE A 182 -9.60 10.12 19.50
N THR A 183 -10.04 9.17 20.31
CA THR A 183 -9.34 8.76 21.53
C THR A 183 -8.78 7.36 21.32
N LEU A 184 -7.50 7.17 21.65
CA LEU A 184 -6.80 5.90 21.49
C LEU A 184 -6.71 5.15 22.82
N ASN A 185 -6.57 3.82 22.76
CA ASN A 185 -6.33 2.97 23.93
C ASN A 185 -4.88 3.06 24.45
N GLY A 186 -3.98 3.58 23.67
CA GLY A 186 -2.57 3.80 23.99
C GLY A 186 -1.90 4.62 22.88
N PRO A 187 -0.72 5.17 23.11
CA PRO A 187 0.03 5.87 22.07
C PRO A 187 0.24 4.95 20.86
N GLU A 188 0.05 5.48 19.66
CA GLU A 188 0.19 4.77 18.39
C GLU A 188 0.96 5.65 17.41
N ALA A 189 2.27 5.44 17.31
CA ALA A 189 3.16 6.29 16.51
C ALA A 189 2.77 6.39 15.03
N PRO A 190 2.36 5.30 14.33
CA PRO A 190 1.95 5.39 12.93
C PRO A 190 0.50 5.86 12.72
N PHE A 191 -0.27 6.20 13.77
CA PHE A 191 -1.71 6.47 13.66
C PHE A 191 -2.05 7.54 12.61
N LEU A 192 -1.34 8.67 12.64
CA LEU A 192 -1.60 9.76 11.69
C LEU A 192 -1.33 9.32 10.24
N ALA A 193 -0.25 8.59 9.98
CA ALA A 193 0.06 8.06 8.66
C ALA A 193 -0.96 7.01 8.22
N ASN A 194 -1.44 6.17 9.15
CA ASN A 194 -2.48 5.19 8.87
C ASN A 194 -3.79 5.85 8.40
N LEU A 195 -4.14 7.05 8.94
CA LEU A 195 -5.33 7.80 8.51
C LEU A 195 -5.23 8.31 7.06
N GLY A 196 -4.05 8.29 6.45
CA GLY A 196 -3.82 8.59 5.03
C GLY A 196 -3.98 7.39 4.10
N MET A 197 -4.20 6.19 4.63
CA MET A 197 -4.36 4.97 3.82
C MET A 197 -5.77 4.87 3.21
N ASP A 198 -5.84 4.38 1.99
CA ASP A 198 -7.09 4.37 1.20
C ASP A 198 -8.24 3.58 1.85
N PHE A 199 -7.96 2.55 2.67
CA PHE A 199 -9.02 1.80 3.37
C PHE A 199 -9.76 2.66 4.42
N LEU A 200 -9.18 3.79 4.84
CA LEU A 200 -9.79 4.78 5.74
C LEU A 200 -10.37 5.99 4.98
N SER A 201 -10.62 5.84 3.69
CA SER A 201 -11.35 6.82 2.88
C SER A 201 -12.72 7.15 3.48
N ILE A 202 -13.14 8.40 3.32
CA ILE A 202 -14.41 8.88 3.85
C ILE A 202 -15.54 8.67 2.83
N LEU A 203 -16.59 7.97 3.25
CA LEU A 203 -17.77 7.65 2.48
C LEU A 203 -18.97 8.51 2.94
N SER A 204 -19.89 8.80 2.02
CA SER A 204 -21.10 9.56 2.34
C SER A 204 -22.09 8.72 3.14
N LYS A 205 -22.39 9.18 4.36
CA LYS A 205 -23.46 8.58 5.17
C LYS A 205 -24.82 8.71 4.50
N ASP A 206 -25.14 9.87 3.94
CA ASP A 206 -26.42 10.10 3.29
C ASP A 206 -26.64 9.18 2.08
N TYR A 207 -25.57 8.89 1.32
CA TYR A 207 -25.65 7.93 0.22
C TYR A 207 -25.84 6.49 0.74
N ALA A 208 -25.13 6.12 1.79
CA ALA A 208 -25.28 4.81 2.42
C ALA A 208 -26.70 4.62 2.97
N ASP A 209 -27.25 5.62 3.68
CA ASP A 209 -28.64 5.60 4.18
C ASP A 209 -29.64 5.45 3.03
N TYR A 210 -29.44 6.16 1.92
CA TYR A 210 -30.27 6.02 0.72
C TYR A 210 -30.22 4.60 0.15
N LEU A 211 -29.03 4.00 0.04
CA LEU A 211 -28.88 2.63 -0.43
C LEU A 211 -29.59 1.63 0.49
N GLU A 212 -29.50 1.84 1.79
CA GLU A 212 -30.17 1.00 2.78
C GLU A 212 -31.69 1.08 2.68
N GLN A 213 -32.26 2.29 2.63
CA GLN A 213 -33.69 2.53 2.49
C GLN A 213 -34.26 1.90 1.22
N ASN A 214 -33.44 1.75 0.18
CA ASN A 214 -33.81 1.14 -1.10
C ASN A 214 -33.42 -0.36 -1.21
N ASN A 215 -32.95 -1.01 -0.14
CA ASN A 215 -32.46 -2.40 -0.12
C ASN A 215 -31.31 -2.66 -1.11
N LYS A 216 -30.39 -1.69 -1.29
CA LYS A 216 -29.28 -1.72 -2.26
C LYS A 216 -27.91 -1.58 -1.63
N LYS A 217 -27.72 -2.02 -0.39
CA LYS A 217 -26.44 -1.88 0.34
C LYS A 217 -25.24 -2.36 -0.44
N ASP A 218 -25.37 -3.45 -1.21
CA ASP A 218 -24.30 -4.02 -2.01
C ASP A 218 -23.84 -3.10 -3.17
N GLU A 219 -24.64 -2.08 -3.52
CA GLU A 219 -24.25 -1.10 -4.52
C GLU A 219 -23.14 -0.16 -4.03
N LEU A 220 -22.91 -0.03 -2.73
CA LEU A 220 -21.80 0.73 -2.18
C LEU A 220 -20.46 0.25 -2.74
N ALA A 221 -20.30 -1.06 -2.91
CA ALA A 221 -19.11 -1.69 -3.47
C ALA A 221 -19.03 -1.67 -5.01
N LYS A 222 -20.02 -1.13 -5.70
CA LYS A 222 -20.11 -1.13 -7.17
C LYS A 222 -20.33 0.25 -7.76
N LYS A 223 -20.97 1.14 -7.03
CA LYS A 223 -21.36 2.50 -7.43
C LYS A 223 -20.88 3.52 -6.40
N PRO A 224 -19.57 3.82 -6.38
CA PRO A 224 -18.95 4.66 -5.37
C PRO A 224 -19.38 6.14 -5.49
N VAL A 225 -19.53 6.80 -4.35
CA VAL A 225 -19.75 8.24 -4.22
C VAL A 225 -18.72 8.78 -3.24
N GLY A 226 -17.69 9.43 -3.75
CA GLY A 226 -16.59 10.02 -2.97
C GLY A 226 -16.54 11.54 -3.09
N THR A 227 -15.44 12.12 -2.62
CA THR A 227 -15.14 13.55 -2.68
C THR A 227 -13.95 13.87 -3.59
N GLY A 228 -13.27 12.84 -4.13
CA GLY A 228 -12.01 12.90 -4.82
C GLY A 228 -11.99 13.64 -6.16
N PRO A 229 -10.80 13.75 -6.78
CA PRO A 229 -10.60 14.51 -8.02
C PRO A 229 -11.29 13.93 -9.26
N PHE A 230 -11.70 12.67 -9.21
CA PHE A 230 -12.44 12.00 -10.27
C PHE A 230 -13.72 11.36 -9.76
N LYS A 231 -14.79 11.45 -10.58
CA LYS A 231 -16.09 10.81 -10.36
C LYS A 231 -16.14 9.47 -11.07
N PHE A 232 -16.70 8.46 -10.43
CA PHE A 232 -16.99 7.18 -11.07
C PHE A 232 -18.07 7.33 -12.16
N PHE A 233 -17.82 6.72 -13.30
CA PHE A 233 -18.77 6.71 -14.41
C PHE A 233 -19.25 5.30 -14.77
N LEU A 234 -18.31 4.34 -14.91
CA LEU A 234 -18.59 2.98 -15.38
C LEU A 234 -17.55 2.00 -14.85
N TRP A 235 -17.98 0.80 -14.53
CA TRP A 235 -17.15 -0.37 -14.35
C TRP A 235 -17.74 -1.56 -15.12
N ASN A 236 -17.07 -1.94 -16.21
CA ASN A 236 -17.28 -3.21 -16.89
C ASN A 236 -16.26 -4.18 -16.32
N LYS A 237 -16.74 -5.16 -15.55
CA LYS A 237 -15.86 -6.13 -14.86
C LYS A 237 -14.92 -6.81 -15.87
N ASP A 238 -13.64 -6.92 -15.48
CA ASP A 238 -12.54 -7.52 -16.26
C ASP A 238 -12.23 -6.84 -17.62
N GLU A 239 -12.86 -5.72 -17.93
CA GLU A 239 -12.65 -4.93 -19.16
C GLU A 239 -12.07 -3.54 -18.84
N LYS A 240 -12.85 -2.69 -18.18
CA LYS A 240 -12.45 -1.30 -17.92
C LYS A 240 -13.24 -0.62 -16.82
N ILE A 241 -12.59 0.38 -16.21
CA ILE A 241 -13.22 1.40 -15.37
C ILE A 241 -13.06 2.75 -16.04
N ILE A 242 -14.10 3.59 -16.00
CA ILE A 242 -14.08 4.95 -16.51
C ILE A 242 -14.31 5.93 -15.36
N LEU A 243 -13.40 6.88 -15.22
CA LEU A 243 -13.46 7.98 -14.26
C LEU A 243 -13.55 9.29 -15.04
N LEU A 244 -14.41 10.20 -14.60
CA LEU A 244 -14.59 11.53 -15.16
C LEU A 244 -14.07 12.58 -14.18
N LYS A 245 -13.49 13.65 -14.69
CA LYS A 245 -13.04 14.79 -13.89
C LYS A 245 -14.14 15.29 -12.96
N ASN A 246 -13.80 15.51 -11.68
CA ASN A 246 -14.64 16.24 -10.75
C ASN A 246 -14.38 17.75 -10.91
N GLN A 247 -15.30 18.45 -11.56
CA GLN A 247 -15.20 19.90 -11.77
C GLN A 247 -15.33 20.69 -10.45
N ASP A 248 -15.99 20.09 -9.45
CA ASP A 248 -16.24 20.70 -8.14
C ASP A 248 -15.27 20.23 -7.07
N TYR A 249 -14.14 19.61 -7.47
CA TYR A 249 -13.14 19.14 -6.51
C TYR A 249 -12.63 20.29 -5.65
N TRP A 250 -12.56 20.06 -4.36
CA TRP A 250 -12.12 21.04 -3.36
C TRP A 250 -10.61 21.36 -3.42
N GLY A 251 -9.81 20.41 -3.90
CA GLY A 251 -8.36 20.56 -4.08
C GLY A 251 -7.97 21.00 -5.50
N PRO A 252 -6.68 20.86 -5.87
CA PRO A 252 -6.22 21.18 -7.22
C PRO A 252 -6.98 20.37 -8.27
N LYS A 253 -7.53 21.06 -9.27
CA LYS A 253 -8.29 20.42 -10.34
C LYS A 253 -7.44 19.44 -11.12
N ALA A 254 -7.98 18.25 -11.40
CA ALA A 254 -7.31 17.30 -12.29
C ALA A 254 -7.11 17.93 -13.67
N TYR A 255 -5.97 17.67 -14.30
CA TYR A 255 -5.73 18.15 -15.68
C TYR A 255 -6.56 17.37 -16.69
N LEU A 256 -6.66 16.05 -16.55
CA LEU A 256 -7.39 15.16 -17.46
C LEU A 256 -8.91 15.30 -17.33
N ASP A 257 -9.64 15.23 -18.44
CA ASP A 257 -11.10 15.17 -18.43
C ASP A 257 -11.62 13.79 -18.06
N LYS A 258 -10.87 12.76 -18.42
CA LYS A 258 -11.26 11.36 -18.25
C LYS A 258 -10.04 10.45 -18.07
N VAL A 259 -10.19 9.44 -17.24
CA VAL A 259 -9.26 8.31 -17.13
C VAL A 259 -10.02 7.04 -17.47
N VAL A 260 -9.45 6.25 -18.37
CA VAL A 260 -9.92 4.90 -18.72
C VAL A 260 -8.89 3.91 -18.20
N VAL A 261 -9.25 3.15 -17.17
CA VAL A 261 -8.43 2.07 -16.62
C VAL A 261 -8.81 0.77 -17.32
N ARG A 262 -7.96 0.26 -18.19
CA ARG A 262 -8.19 -0.99 -18.93
C ARG A 262 -7.54 -2.18 -18.22
N THR A 263 -8.25 -3.28 -18.18
CA THR A 263 -7.71 -4.56 -17.74
C THR A 263 -7.28 -5.37 -18.96
N ILE A 264 -5.99 -5.59 -19.10
CA ILE A 264 -5.39 -6.40 -20.18
C ILE A 264 -4.43 -7.39 -19.51
N PRO A 265 -4.84 -8.64 -19.24
CA PRO A 265 -4.06 -9.59 -18.44
C PRO A 265 -2.68 -9.92 -19.01
N ASN A 266 -2.57 -10.09 -20.32
CA ASN A 266 -1.30 -10.44 -20.97
C ASN A 266 -0.40 -9.20 -21.12
N SER A 267 0.82 -9.27 -20.58
CA SER A 267 1.76 -8.15 -20.57
C SER A 267 2.29 -7.77 -21.95
N SER A 268 2.51 -8.73 -22.84
CA SER A 268 2.95 -8.47 -24.22
C SER A 268 1.84 -7.82 -25.04
N THR A 269 0.56 -8.20 -24.80
CA THR A 269 -0.59 -7.51 -25.38
C THR A 269 -0.67 -6.06 -24.90
N ARG A 270 -0.39 -5.78 -23.59
CA ARG A 270 -0.28 -4.41 -23.10
C ARG A 270 0.85 -3.64 -23.77
N ALA A 271 2.01 -4.26 -23.94
CA ALA A 271 3.14 -3.63 -24.64
C ALA A 271 2.82 -3.31 -26.10
N LEU A 272 2.10 -4.20 -26.81
CA LEU A 272 1.63 -3.94 -28.16
C LEU A 272 0.65 -2.78 -28.20
N ALA A 273 -0.34 -2.75 -27.29
CA ALA A 273 -1.32 -1.66 -27.20
C ALA A 273 -0.64 -0.29 -26.88
N LEU A 274 0.47 -0.29 -26.12
CA LEU A 274 1.26 0.92 -25.90
C LEU A 274 2.00 1.38 -27.16
N ARG A 275 2.61 0.44 -27.91
CA ARG A 275 3.29 0.73 -29.18
C ARG A 275 2.35 1.31 -30.24
N THR A 276 1.13 0.82 -30.30
CA THR A 276 0.09 1.32 -31.24
C THR A 276 -0.61 2.59 -30.75
N GLY A 277 -0.39 3.03 -29.52
CA GLY A 277 -1.04 4.19 -28.91
C GLY A 277 -2.48 3.93 -28.46
N GLU A 278 -2.94 2.68 -28.45
CA GLU A 278 -4.26 2.29 -27.91
C GLU A 278 -4.34 2.50 -26.39
N ILE A 279 -3.22 2.35 -25.71
CA ILE A 279 -3.03 2.78 -24.32
C ILE A 279 -1.88 3.78 -24.23
N MET A 280 -1.84 4.56 -23.16
CA MET A 280 -0.86 5.63 -22.99
C MET A 280 0.13 5.39 -21.85
N LEU A 281 -0.25 4.56 -20.89
CA LEU A 281 0.53 4.22 -19.71
C LEU A 281 0.14 2.82 -19.25
N MET A 282 1.12 2.02 -18.81
CA MET A 282 0.87 0.68 -18.31
C MET A 282 1.73 0.35 -17.09
N THR A 283 1.19 -0.54 -16.23
CA THR A 283 1.93 -1.19 -15.15
C THR A 283 2.20 -2.66 -15.48
N GLY A 284 3.19 -3.27 -14.82
CA GLY A 284 3.54 -4.68 -14.96
C GLY A 284 3.93 -5.06 -16.39
N PRO A 285 4.93 -4.40 -17.02
CA PRO A 285 5.41 -4.78 -18.33
C PRO A 285 6.03 -6.17 -18.29
N ASN A 286 6.10 -6.83 -19.44
CA ASN A 286 7.01 -7.95 -19.62
C ASN A 286 8.44 -7.41 -19.62
N LEU A 287 9.22 -7.75 -18.60
CA LEU A 287 10.55 -7.18 -18.40
C LEU A 287 11.51 -7.50 -19.54
N ASN A 288 11.33 -8.65 -20.23
CA ASN A 288 12.10 -9.00 -21.42
C ASN A 288 11.86 -8.03 -22.61
N GLU A 289 10.76 -7.29 -22.61
CA GLU A 289 10.41 -6.37 -23.68
C GLU A 289 10.79 -4.91 -23.34
N VAL A 290 11.24 -4.62 -22.11
CA VAL A 290 11.51 -3.26 -21.64
C VAL A 290 12.58 -2.58 -22.50
N GLU A 291 13.70 -3.26 -22.75
CA GLU A 291 14.77 -2.72 -23.59
C GLU A 291 14.31 -2.37 -25.03
N GLN A 292 13.38 -3.16 -25.57
CA GLN A 292 12.80 -2.90 -26.89
C GLN A 292 11.85 -1.70 -26.86
N LEU A 293 11.09 -1.53 -25.78
CA LEU A 293 10.22 -0.36 -25.59
C LEU A 293 11.03 0.93 -25.48
N GLU A 294 12.17 0.91 -24.77
CA GLU A 294 13.06 2.06 -24.63
C GLU A 294 13.69 2.56 -25.94
N LYS A 295 13.82 1.68 -26.93
CA LYS A 295 14.33 2.06 -28.27
C LYS A 295 13.31 2.83 -29.11
N LEU A 296 12.05 2.89 -28.68
CA LEU A 296 11.00 3.59 -29.41
C LEU A 296 10.96 5.07 -29.02
N PRO A 297 11.02 6.01 -29.98
CA PRO A 297 11.22 7.43 -29.70
C PRO A 297 10.01 8.08 -28.99
N ASN A 298 8.83 7.47 -29.09
CA ASN A 298 7.59 7.94 -28.48
C ASN A 298 7.24 7.25 -27.16
N ILE A 299 8.13 6.39 -26.64
CA ILE A 299 7.94 5.69 -25.36
C ILE A 299 9.04 6.07 -24.38
N VAL A 300 8.64 6.32 -23.15
CA VAL A 300 9.52 6.52 -22.00
C VAL A 300 9.27 5.37 -21.03
N VAL A 301 10.31 4.84 -20.41
CA VAL A 301 10.20 3.83 -19.37
C VAL A 301 10.77 4.38 -18.06
N ASP A 302 9.90 4.74 -17.16
CA ASP A 302 10.29 5.13 -15.81
C ASP A 302 10.74 3.90 -15.02
N LYS A 303 11.92 3.98 -14.42
CA LYS A 303 12.51 2.94 -13.57
C LYS A 303 12.90 3.56 -12.24
N SER A 304 12.43 2.99 -11.15
CA SER A 304 12.79 3.45 -9.80
C SER A 304 12.87 2.28 -8.82
N PRO A 305 13.76 2.32 -7.82
CA PRO A 305 13.66 1.43 -6.67
C PRO A 305 12.27 1.55 -6.07
N GLY A 306 11.56 0.42 -5.98
CA GLY A 306 10.20 0.41 -5.44
C GLY A 306 10.16 0.29 -3.92
N LEU A 307 8.99 0.51 -3.36
CA LEU A 307 8.65 0.14 -1.99
C LEU A 307 7.99 -1.26 -1.94
N LEU A 308 8.19 -2.07 -2.99
CA LEU A 308 7.63 -3.40 -3.13
C LEU A 308 8.61 -4.45 -2.60
N ALA A 309 8.12 -5.34 -1.74
CA ALA A 309 8.78 -6.58 -1.38
C ALA A 309 8.00 -7.78 -1.94
N SER A 310 8.70 -8.80 -2.43
CA SER A 310 8.10 -10.02 -2.99
C SER A 310 8.75 -11.25 -2.37
N TRP A 311 7.93 -12.17 -1.89
CA TRP A 311 8.39 -13.39 -1.21
C TRP A 311 7.48 -14.57 -1.49
N LEU A 312 7.92 -15.76 -1.08
CA LEU A 312 7.10 -16.96 -1.00
C LEU A 312 6.71 -17.19 0.46
N SER A 313 5.44 -17.06 0.79
CA SER A 313 4.89 -17.39 2.11
C SER A 313 4.89 -18.90 2.32
N LEU A 314 5.34 -19.33 3.50
CA LEU A 314 5.30 -20.71 3.97
C LEU A 314 4.29 -20.77 5.12
N ASN A 315 3.13 -21.39 4.90
CA ASN A 315 2.06 -21.41 5.90
C ASN A 315 2.46 -22.25 7.12
N THR A 316 2.89 -21.58 8.19
CA THR A 316 3.44 -22.22 9.39
C THR A 316 2.42 -23.08 10.16
N GLN A 317 1.15 -23.04 9.81
CA GLN A 317 0.10 -23.87 10.41
C GLN A 317 -0.10 -25.19 9.64
N LYS A 318 0.58 -25.39 8.52
CA LYS A 318 0.50 -26.62 7.73
C LYS A 318 1.55 -27.65 8.16
N LYS A 319 1.23 -28.93 7.94
CA LYS A 319 1.95 -30.11 8.46
C LYS A 319 3.49 -30.01 8.37
N TYR A 320 4.03 -29.69 7.20
CA TYR A 320 5.49 -29.67 7.00
C TYR A 320 6.10 -28.34 7.43
N PHE A 321 5.37 -27.24 7.19
CA PHE A 321 5.84 -25.88 7.36
C PHE A 321 5.78 -25.39 8.82
N ASN A 322 5.17 -26.14 9.74
CA ASN A 322 5.25 -25.89 11.17
C ASN A 322 6.67 -26.14 11.74
N ASN A 323 7.47 -26.98 11.07
CA ASN A 323 8.84 -27.27 11.45
C ASN A 323 9.82 -26.21 10.89
N PRO A 324 10.54 -25.44 11.73
CA PRO A 324 11.48 -24.41 11.26
C PRO A 324 12.64 -24.99 10.43
N LEU A 325 13.08 -26.23 10.67
CA LEU A 325 14.13 -26.86 9.87
C LEU A 325 13.70 -27.08 8.42
N VAL A 326 12.42 -27.40 8.17
CA VAL A 326 11.86 -27.50 6.81
C VAL A 326 11.88 -26.14 6.13
N ARG A 327 11.47 -25.09 6.84
CA ARG A 327 11.46 -23.73 6.28
C ARG A 327 12.86 -23.23 5.94
N LEU A 328 13.84 -23.51 6.81
CA LEU A 328 15.26 -23.21 6.55
C LEU A 328 15.80 -24.04 5.37
N ALA A 329 15.45 -25.32 5.26
CA ALA A 329 15.83 -26.16 4.13
C ALA A 329 15.35 -25.59 2.80
N ILE A 330 14.11 -25.12 2.75
CA ILE A 330 13.52 -24.48 1.56
C ILE A 330 14.29 -23.20 1.22
N ASN A 331 14.62 -22.37 2.21
CA ASN A 331 15.41 -21.15 2.00
C ASN A 331 16.80 -21.45 1.43
N HIS A 332 17.48 -22.51 1.88
CA HIS A 332 18.77 -22.92 1.33
C HIS A 332 18.69 -23.65 -0.01
N ALA A 333 17.50 -24.12 -0.42
CA ALA A 333 17.32 -24.82 -1.68
C ALA A 333 17.04 -23.90 -2.89
N ILE A 334 16.70 -22.65 -2.65
CA ILE A 334 16.32 -21.70 -3.69
C ILE A 334 17.49 -20.75 -3.96
N ASN A 335 18.02 -20.77 -5.19
CA ASN A 335 19.00 -19.77 -5.64
C ASN A 335 18.26 -18.47 -6.01
N VAL A 336 18.24 -17.52 -5.08
CA VAL A 336 17.52 -16.25 -5.24
C VAL A 336 18.17 -15.37 -6.32
N ASP A 337 19.49 -15.46 -6.54
CA ASP A 337 20.17 -14.69 -7.59
C ASP A 337 19.71 -15.16 -8.98
N ASP A 338 19.63 -16.48 -9.18
CA ASP A 338 19.09 -17.04 -10.43
C ASP A 338 17.59 -16.74 -10.58
N TYR A 339 16.83 -16.75 -9.47
CA TYR A 339 15.42 -16.36 -9.48
C TYR A 339 15.26 -14.92 -9.98
N ILE A 340 16.02 -13.98 -9.45
CA ILE A 340 15.99 -12.56 -9.86
C ILE A 340 16.36 -12.44 -11.34
N LYS A 341 17.41 -13.12 -11.77
CA LYS A 341 17.86 -13.09 -13.17
C LYS A 341 16.78 -13.62 -14.13
N VAL A 342 16.13 -14.74 -13.78
CA VAL A 342 15.15 -15.39 -14.65
C VAL A 342 13.77 -14.73 -14.61
N ILE A 343 13.36 -14.24 -13.44
CA ILE A 343 11.99 -13.72 -13.25
C ILE A 343 11.92 -12.20 -13.39
N TYR A 344 12.95 -11.49 -12.94
CA TYR A 344 12.97 -10.03 -12.94
C TYR A 344 13.95 -9.42 -13.96
N GLU A 345 14.65 -10.25 -14.76
CA GLU A 345 15.61 -9.79 -15.80
C GLU A 345 16.62 -8.72 -15.27
N GLY A 346 16.97 -8.82 -13.98
CA GLY A 346 17.82 -7.84 -13.31
C GLY A 346 17.10 -6.59 -12.77
N PHE A 347 15.78 -6.44 -13.02
CA PHE A 347 14.99 -5.31 -12.49
C PHE A 347 14.49 -5.56 -11.05
N ALA A 348 15.37 -6.07 -10.19
CA ALA A 348 15.10 -6.25 -8.77
C ALA A 348 16.39 -6.32 -7.96
N GLN A 349 16.32 -5.98 -6.68
CA GLN A 349 17.34 -6.29 -5.69
C GLN A 349 16.97 -7.56 -4.92
N LYS A 350 17.98 -8.31 -4.44
CA LYS A 350 17.75 -9.48 -3.59
C LYS A 350 17.10 -9.04 -2.28
N MET A 351 15.97 -9.66 -1.95
CA MET A 351 15.32 -9.44 -0.66
C MET A 351 16.09 -10.17 0.46
N VAL A 352 16.23 -9.50 1.60
CA VAL A 352 16.82 -10.06 2.82
C VAL A 352 15.85 -9.92 3.99
N ASN A 353 15.36 -8.71 4.21
CA ASN A 353 14.42 -8.37 5.29
C ASN A 353 12.97 -8.27 4.78
N PRO A 354 11.97 -8.23 5.68
CA PRO A 354 10.56 -8.15 5.30
C PRO A 354 10.16 -6.92 4.49
N PHE A 355 10.96 -5.85 4.47
CA PHE A 355 10.69 -4.60 3.76
C PHE A 355 11.96 -4.06 3.08
N PRO A 356 11.83 -3.18 2.05
CA PRO A 356 12.97 -2.71 1.28
C PRO A 356 13.84 -1.71 2.04
N PRO A 357 15.14 -1.58 1.68
CA PRO A 357 16.10 -0.70 2.36
C PRO A 357 15.81 0.80 2.20
N THR A 358 14.83 1.17 1.37
CA THR A 358 14.32 2.54 1.23
C THR A 358 13.46 2.99 2.41
N ILE A 359 13.04 2.06 3.27
CA ILE A 359 12.30 2.34 4.51
C ILE A 359 13.30 2.35 5.67
N TRP A 360 13.16 3.34 6.56
CA TRP A 360 14.00 3.46 7.76
C TRP A 360 13.90 2.21 8.66
N GLY A 361 14.90 1.97 9.51
CA GLY A 361 14.91 0.80 10.41
C GLY A 361 15.25 -0.53 9.72
N TYR A 362 15.78 -0.50 8.49
CA TYR A 362 16.25 -1.70 7.79
C TYR A 362 17.51 -2.28 8.44
N ASN A 363 17.54 -3.58 8.73
CA ASN A 363 18.69 -4.24 9.36
C ASN A 363 19.73 -4.71 8.33
N TYR A 364 20.77 -3.91 8.11
CA TYR A 364 21.88 -4.23 7.19
C TYR A 364 22.82 -5.33 7.70
N ASN A 365 22.72 -5.74 8.98
CA ASN A 365 23.57 -6.78 9.56
C ASN A 365 23.11 -8.20 9.21
N ILE A 366 21.84 -8.36 8.84
CA ILE A 366 21.28 -9.65 8.44
C ILE A 366 21.82 -10.02 7.05
N LYS A 367 22.33 -11.25 6.94
CA LYS A 367 22.84 -11.80 5.68
C LYS A 367 21.77 -12.65 5.00
N PRO A 368 21.68 -12.65 3.67
CA PRO A 368 20.76 -13.52 2.95
C PRO A 368 21.07 -15.00 3.22
N TYR A 369 20.06 -15.84 3.12
CA TYR A 369 20.26 -17.28 3.16
C TYR A 369 21.15 -17.72 1.98
N GLU A 370 22.19 -18.49 2.30
CA GLU A 370 23.09 -19.06 1.29
C GLU A 370 22.39 -20.17 0.51
N TYR A 371 22.51 -20.15 -0.81
CA TYR A 371 22.10 -21.29 -1.64
C TYR A 371 23.03 -22.49 -1.39
N ASN A 372 22.52 -23.55 -0.75
CA ASN A 372 23.30 -24.71 -0.35
C ASN A 372 22.43 -25.97 -0.29
N LEU A 373 22.41 -26.74 -1.37
CA LEU A 373 21.59 -27.95 -1.48
C LEU A 373 22.01 -29.06 -0.48
N LYS A 374 23.30 -29.16 -0.14
CA LYS A 374 23.77 -30.12 0.86
C LYS A 374 23.17 -29.79 2.21
N LYS A 375 23.28 -28.54 2.65
CA LYS A 375 22.70 -28.05 3.90
C LYS A 375 21.16 -28.20 3.91
N ALA A 376 20.50 -27.91 2.79
CA ALA A 376 19.05 -28.10 2.66
C ALA A 376 18.62 -29.54 2.90
N LYS A 377 19.32 -30.52 2.28
CA LYS A 377 19.05 -31.96 2.48
C LYS A 377 19.34 -32.41 3.91
N GLU A 378 20.40 -31.93 4.54
CA GLU A 378 20.74 -32.21 5.93
C GLU A 378 19.63 -31.71 6.88
N LEU A 379 19.13 -30.49 6.67
CA LEU A 379 18.03 -29.92 7.45
C LEU A 379 16.73 -30.72 7.26
N LEU A 380 16.39 -31.16 6.04
CA LEU A 380 15.24 -32.02 5.81
C LEU A 380 15.37 -33.38 6.50
N LYS A 381 16.57 -33.98 6.48
CA LYS A 381 16.83 -35.22 7.20
C LYS A 381 16.64 -35.04 8.71
N GLN A 382 17.17 -33.95 9.30
CA GLN A 382 16.98 -33.62 10.72
C GLN A 382 15.51 -33.34 11.06
N ALA A 383 14.75 -32.79 10.10
CA ALA A 383 13.32 -32.55 10.24
C ALA A 383 12.47 -33.83 10.14
N GLY A 384 13.07 -35.00 9.82
CA GLY A 384 12.36 -36.28 9.65
C GLY A 384 11.87 -36.56 8.21
N TYR A 385 12.33 -35.79 7.21
CA TYR A 385 11.92 -35.92 5.80
C TYR A 385 13.12 -36.18 4.87
N PRO A 386 13.92 -37.22 5.06
CA PRO A 386 15.15 -37.45 4.28
C PRO A 386 14.89 -37.65 2.78
N ASN A 387 13.68 -38.10 2.39
CA ASN A 387 13.27 -38.31 1.01
C ASN A 387 12.34 -37.19 0.48
N GLY A 388 12.20 -36.09 1.23
CA GLY A 388 11.28 -35.00 0.90
C GLY A 388 9.80 -35.35 1.17
N PHE A 389 8.91 -34.62 0.53
CA PHE A 389 7.44 -34.75 0.67
C PHE A 389 6.72 -34.10 -0.49
N LYS A 390 5.39 -34.30 -0.56
CA LYS A 390 4.51 -33.63 -1.53
C LYS A 390 3.85 -32.40 -0.89
N THR A 391 3.75 -31.31 -1.66
CA THR A 391 3.15 -30.04 -1.22
C THR A 391 2.55 -29.28 -2.40
N THR A 392 1.90 -28.15 -2.12
CA THR A 392 1.26 -27.28 -3.11
C THR A 392 1.80 -25.86 -3.06
N ILE A 393 1.81 -25.20 -4.22
CA ILE A 393 2.08 -23.76 -4.33
C ILE A 393 0.92 -23.08 -5.06
N PHE A 394 0.35 -22.03 -4.44
CA PHE A 394 -0.67 -21.20 -5.07
C PHE A 394 0.00 -20.07 -5.87
N THR A 395 -0.51 -19.85 -7.09
CA THR A 395 -0.11 -18.74 -7.96
C THR A 395 -1.31 -18.24 -8.76
N THR A 396 -1.11 -17.22 -9.59
CA THR A 396 -2.11 -16.75 -10.55
C THR A 396 -1.57 -16.84 -11.97
N SER A 397 -2.43 -16.83 -12.97
CA SER A 397 -2.03 -16.85 -14.38
C SER A 397 -1.27 -15.60 -14.81
N THR A 398 -1.46 -14.47 -14.09
CA THR A 398 -0.90 -13.16 -14.42
C THR A 398 0.28 -12.75 -13.54
N ARG A 399 0.39 -13.33 -12.33
CA ARG A 399 1.44 -12.99 -11.36
C ARG A 399 2.22 -14.25 -11.00
N ASN A 400 3.52 -14.22 -11.23
CA ASN A 400 4.49 -15.26 -10.88
C ASN A 400 4.27 -16.69 -11.42
N PRO A 401 3.65 -16.93 -12.59
CA PRO A 401 3.51 -18.30 -13.09
C PRO A 401 4.88 -18.94 -13.38
N LYS A 402 5.82 -18.19 -13.96
CA LYS A 402 7.21 -18.65 -14.17
C LYS A 402 7.94 -18.86 -12.85
N GLY A 403 7.69 -18.00 -11.85
CA GLY A 403 8.24 -18.14 -10.51
C GLY A 403 7.83 -19.44 -9.84
N ALA A 404 6.57 -19.88 -10.01
CA ALA A 404 6.09 -21.15 -9.46
C ALA A 404 6.84 -22.34 -10.06
N VAL A 405 7.08 -22.34 -11.37
CA VAL A 405 7.87 -23.37 -12.06
C VAL A 405 9.33 -23.36 -11.56
N PHE A 406 9.91 -22.19 -11.37
CA PHE A 406 11.28 -22.06 -10.83
C PHE A 406 11.37 -22.66 -9.41
N ILE A 407 10.42 -22.33 -8.53
CA ILE A 407 10.37 -22.86 -7.15
C ILE A 407 10.17 -24.38 -7.17
N GLN A 408 9.24 -24.89 -7.98
CA GLN A 408 9.00 -26.33 -8.18
C GLN A 408 10.30 -27.05 -8.55
N ALA A 409 11.00 -26.57 -9.59
CA ALA A 409 12.26 -27.15 -10.04
C ALA A 409 13.38 -27.07 -8.99
N SER A 410 13.42 -25.99 -8.21
CA SER A 410 14.39 -25.82 -7.12
C SER A 410 14.16 -26.81 -6.00
N LEU A 411 12.92 -26.98 -5.57
CA LEU A 411 12.55 -27.85 -4.46
C LEU A 411 12.63 -29.35 -4.83
N ALA A 412 12.42 -29.70 -6.10
CA ALA A 412 12.64 -31.07 -6.61
C ALA A 412 14.09 -31.55 -6.38
N LYS A 413 15.10 -30.66 -6.39
CA LYS A 413 16.51 -30.99 -6.11
C LYS A 413 16.77 -31.54 -4.70
N ILE A 414 15.85 -31.27 -3.78
CA ILE A 414 15.91 -31.74 -2.40
C ILE A 414 14.79 -32.74 -2.06
N GLY A 415 14.10 -33.29 -3.08
CA GLY A 415 13.07 -34.30 -2.92
C GLY A 415 11.66 -33.80 -2.61
N ILE A 416 11.44 -32.47 -2.62
CA ILE A 416 10.10 -31.92 -2.41
C ILE A 416 9.37 -31.82 -3.76
N ASP A 417 8.26 -32.57 -3.87
CA ASP A 417 7.37 -32.60 -5.06
C ASP A 417 6.28 -31.53 -4.89
N VAL A 418 6.31 -30.51 -5.74
CA VAL A 418 5.43 -29.34 -5.65
C VAL A 418 4.38 -29.36 -6.74
N LYS A 419 3.09 -29.44 -6.39
CA LYS A 419 1.97 -29.23 -7.31
C LYS A 419 1.66 -27.72 -7.40
N ILE A 420 1.64 -27.18 -8.62
CA ILE A 420 1.27 -25.78 -8.88
C ILE A 420 -0.26 -25.69 -9.04
N GLU A 421 -0.88 -24.81 -8.28
CA GLU A 421 -2.31 -24.50 -8.35
C GLU A 421 -2.52 -23.04 -8.75
N VAL A 422 -3.22 -22.83 -9.88
CA VAL A 422 -3.42 -21.51 -10.49
C VAL A 422 -4.84 -21.02 -10.23
N TYR A 423 -4.96 -19.80 -9.73
CA TYR A 423 -6.24 -19.17 -9.41
C TYR A 423 -6.39 -17.80 -10.10
N GLU A 424 -7.64 -17.38 -10.28
CA GLU A 424 -7.97 -16.00 -10.59
C GLU A 424 -7.64 -15.12 -9.37
N TRP A 425 -7.34 -13.83 -9.59
CA TRP A 425 -6.79 -12.93 -8.58
C TRP A 425 -7.69 -12.79 -7.32
N GLY A 426 -8.99 -12.55 -7.50
CA GLY A 426 -9.91 -12.42 -6.35
C GLY A 426 -10.06 -13.71 -5.56
N ALA A 427 -10.13 -14.86 -6.26
CA ALA A 427 -10.15 -16.18 -5.64
C ALA A 427 -8.85 -16.49 -4.91
N TYR A 428 -7.70 -16.11 -5.50
CA TYR A 428 -6.38 -16.23 -4.89
C TYR A 428 -6.31 -15.48 -3.55
N LEU A 429 -6.68 -14.20 -3.54
CA LEU A 429 -6.69 -13.37 -2.33
C LEU A 429 -7.60 -13.92 -1.23
N LYS A 430 -8.79 -14.40 -1.61
CA LYS A 430 -9.74 -15.01 -0.67
C LYS A 430 -9.16 -16.27 -0.03
N ARG A 431 -8.68 -17.19 -0.86
CA ARG A 431 -8.17 -18.51 -0.42
C ARG A 431 -6.90 -18.39 0.41
N THR A 432 -5.98 -17.52 0.01
CA THR A 432 -4.76 -17.25 0.78
C THR A 432 -5.07 -16.59 2.11
N GLY A 433 -5.98 -15.62 2.15
CA GLY A 433 -6.41 -14.98 3.40
C GLY A 433 -7.13 -15.94 4.36
N LEU A 434 -7.72 -17.02 3.86
CA LEU A 434 -8.33 -18.10 4.67
C LEU A 434 -7.33 -19.20 5.07
N GLY A 435 -6.07 -19.14 4.60
CA GLY A 435 -5.02 -20.11 4.93
C GLY A 435 -5.19 -21.48 4.24
N GLU A 436 -5.85 -21.52 3.08
CA GLU A 436 -6.04 -22.78 2.34
C GLU A 436 -4.73 -23.28 1.72
N HIS A 437 -3.80 -22.39 1.39
CA HIS A 437 -2.50 -22.70 0.78
C HIS A 437 -1.51 -23.35 1.75
N GLU A 438 -0.56 -24.07 1.21
CA GLU A 438 0.66 -24.50 1.89
C GLU A 438 1.80 -23.53 1.62
N MET A 439 2.04 -23.21 0.35
CA MET A 439 2.91 -22.13 -0.11
C MET A 439 2.13 -21.19 -1.02
N ALA A 440 2.41 -19.89 -0.97
CA ALA A 440 1.81 -18.91 -1.87
C ALA A 440 2.76 -17.74 -2.11
N PHE A 441 2.81 -17.23 -3.34
CA PHE A 441 3.50 -15.98 -3.59
C PHE A 441 2.78 -14.83 -2.90
N ALA A 442 3.54 -13.96 -2.28
CA ALA A 442 3.04 -12.73 -1.69
C ALA A 442 3.95 -11.56 -2.07
N GLY A 443 3.39 -10.40 -2.04
CA GLY A 443 4.12 -9.15 -2.23
C GLY A 443 3.36 -8.03 -1.56
N TRP A 444 4.08 -7.03 -1.10
CA TRP A 444 3.53 -5.87 -0.44
C TRP A 444 4.25 -4.61 -0.88
N MET A 445 3.50 -3.63 -1.33
CA MET A 445 3.99 -2.28 -1.54
C MET A 445 3.62 -1.45 -0.32
N ALA A 446 4.56 -0.69 0.20
CA ALA A 446 4.30 0.15 1.35
C ALA A 446 3.12 1.11 1.11
N ASP A 447 2.18 1.12 2.03
CA ASP A 447 1.09 2.11 2.09
C ASP A 447 1.51 3.35 2.88
N ILE A 448 2.46 3.17 3.80
CA ILE A 448 3.14 4.22 4.57
C ILE A 448 4.63 3.89 4.66
N ALA A 449 5.49 4.90 4.79
CA ALA A 449 6.94 4.70 4.94
C ALA A 449 7.33 4.40 6.38
N ASP A 450 6.65 3.46 7.02
CA ASP A 450 6.93 3.02 8.37
C ASP A 450 7.13 1.50 8.39
N PRO A 451 8.14 0.95 9.09
CA PRO A 451 8.34 -0.49 9.21
C PRO A 451 7.12 -1.25 9.73
N ASP A 452 6.26 -0.59 10.49
CA ASP A 452 5.02 -1.15 11.04
C ASP A 452 4.09 -1.68 9.95
N ASN A 453 4.01 -0.98 8.82
CA ASN A 453 3.16 -1.36 7.68
C ASN A 453 3.52 -2.75 7.11
N PHE A 454 4.79 -3.12 7.17
CA PHE A 454 5.25 -4.47 6.80
C PHE A 454 5.21 -5.41 8.00
N LEU A 455 5.91 -5.05 9.09
CA LEU A 455 6.18 -6.00 10.16
C LEU A 455 4.91 -6.37 10.93
N TYR A 456 4.13 -5.38 11.36
CA TYR A 456 2.92 -5.65 12.14
C TYR A 456 1.81 -6.22 11.27
N THR A 457 1.51 -5.56 10.15
CA THR A 457 0.38 -5.90 9.26
C THR A 457 0.53 -7.30 8.65
N LEU A 458 1.77 -7.72 8.31
CA LEU A 458 2.00 -8.94 7.54
C LEU A 458 2.52 -10.11 8.36
N TRP A 459 3.11 -9.86 9.54
CA TRP A 459 3.84 -10.90 10.26
C TRP A 459 3.48 -11.01 11.73
N SER A 460 2.68 -10.08 12.31
CA SER A 460 2.29 -10.17 13.71
C SER A 460 1.36 -11.36 13.98
N LYS A 461 1.37 -11.85 15.22
CA LYS A 461 0.42 -12.86 15.71
C LYS A 461 -1.02 -12.36 15.64
N GLN A 462 -1.22 -11.07 15.87
CA GLN A 462 -2.52 -10.40 15.79
C GLN A 462 -3.07 -10.47 14.36
N ALA A 463 -2.24 -10.09 13.36
CA ALA A 463 -2.61 -10.20 11.95
C ALA A 463 -2.92 -11.65 11.57
N ALA A 464 -2.11 -12.63 12.01
CA ALA A 464 -2.36 -14.05 11.73
C ALA A 464 -3.66 -14.60 12.34
N SER A 465 -4.21 -13.92 13.33
CA SER A 465 -5.44 -14.31 14.02
C SER A 465 -6.70 -13.64 13.44
N ALA A 466 -6.53 -12.58 12.64
CA ALA A 466 -7.59 -11.85 11.95
C ALA A 466 -7.91 -12.52 10.61
N ILE A 467 -8.90 -13.40 10.57
CA ILE A 467 -9.26 -14.18 9.37
C ILE A 467 -10.45 -13.55 8.64
N PRO A 468 -10.33 -13.26 7.34
CA PRO A 468 -9.20 -13.53 6.42
C PRO A 468 -8.01 -12.59 6.67
N THR A 469 -6.79 -13.15 6.67
CA THR A 469 -5.58 -12.45 7.08
C THR A 469 -4.74 -11.90 5.94
N GLN A 470 -3.89 -10.89 6.25
CA GLN A 470 -2.78 -10.45 5.41
C GLN A 470 -1.47 -11.19 5.74
N ASN A 471 -1.35 -11.80 6.92
CA ASN A 471 -0.22 -12.64 7.27
C ASN A 471 -0.31 -13.98 6.51
N GLY A 472 0.11 -13.99 5.26
CA GLY A 472 0.06 -15.18 4.40
C GLY A 472 0.88 -16.37 4.89
N SER A 473 1.81 -16.17 5.82
CA SER A 473 2.54 -17.27 6.46
C SER A 473 1.84 -17.82 7.70
N PHE A 474 0.78 -17.19 8.17
CA PHE A 474 0.10 -17.53 9.43
C PHE A 474 1.09 -17.66 10.60
N TYR A 475 2.18 -16.90 10.52
CA TYR A 475 3.27 -16.90 11.48
C TYR A 475 2.80 -16.30 12.81
N LYS A 476 3.08 -17.00 13.89
CA LYS A 476 2.71 -16.58 15.25
C LYS A 476 3.93 -16.71 16.15
N SER A 477 4.48 -15.58 16.57
CA SER A 477 5.59 -15.45 17.50
C SER A 477 5.29 -14.36 18.51
N ASP A 478 5.21 -14.69 19.78
CA ASP A 478 4.99 -13.72 20.85
C ASP A 478 6.19 -12.78 20.95
N ALA A 479 7.41 -13.32 20.98
CA ALA A 479 8.63 -12.52 21.06
C ALA A 479 8.77 -11.50 19.93
N PHE A 480 8.37 -11.85 18.70
CA PHE A 480 8.34 -10.94 17.55
C PHE A 480 7.24 -9.89 17.72
N SER A 481 6.02 -10.32 18.03
CA SER A 481 4.85 -9.44 18.10
C SER A 481 4.94 -8.43 19.25
N ASP A 482 5.50 -8.82 20.39
CA ASP A 482 5.69 -7.94 21.55
C ASP A 482 6.65 -6.77 21.24
N LEU A 483 7.72 -7.03 20.45
CA LEU A 483 8.60 -5.96 19.97
C LEU A 483 7.86 -4.96 19.08
N LEU A 484 6.98 -5.45 18.20
CA LEU A 484 6.19 -4.59 17.31
C LEU A 484 5.17 -3.76 18.08
N ILE A 485 4.45 -4.38 19.04
CA ILE A 485 3.49 -3.67 19.90
C ILE A 485 4.22 -2.59 20.71
N LYS A 486 5.41 -2.91 21.24
CA LYS A 486 6.22 -1.91 21.93
C LYS A 486 6.64 -0.77 21.01
N ALA A 487 7.10 -1.09 19.78
CA ALA A 487 7.52 -0.07 18.81
C ALA A 487 6.39 0.88 18.40
N LYS A 488 5.14 0.40 18.32
CA LYS A 488 3.96 1.25 18.04
C LYS A 488 3.67 2.27 19.14
N ARG A 489 4.02 1.96 20.39
CA ARG A 489 3.74 2.80 21.58
C ARG A 489 4.82 3.82 21.89
N VAL A 490 5.94 3.76 21.21
CA VAL A 490 7.08 4.66 21.42
C VAL A 490 7.09 5.72 20.33
N SER A 491 7.20 7.00 20.68
CA SER A 491 7.28 8.11 19.72
C SER A 491 8.71 8.36 19.22
N ASP A 492 9.73 8.03 20.01
CA ASP A 492 11.14 8.19 19.61
C ASP A 492 11.53 7.23 18.50
N GLN A 493 11.93 7.76 17.35
CA GLN A 493 12.25 6.98 16.17
C GLN A 493 13.45 6.04 16.38
N LYS A 494 14.46 6.44 17.16
CA LYS A 494 15.66 5.61 17.41
C LYS A 494 15.32 4.42 18.29
N GLU A 495 14.47 4.62 19.31
CA GLU A 495 14.00 3.51 20.15
C GLU A 495 13.13 2.54 19.31
N ARG A 496 12.25 3.06 18.45
CA ARG A 496 11.47 2.25 17.51
C ARG A 496 12.38 1.44 16.58
N GLU A 497 13.40 2.08 16.01
CA GLU A 497 14.38 1.44 15.13
C GLU A 497 15.05 0.26 15.82
N ALA A 498 15.55 0.44 17.06
CA ALA A 498 16.18 -0.64 17.82
C ALA A 498 15.26 -1.85 18.04
N LEU A 499 13.96 -1.61 18.22
CA LEU A 499 12.95 -2.68 18.34
C LEU A 499 12.73 -3.40 17.02
N TYR A 500 12.64 -2.67 15.91
CA TYR A 500 12.47 -3.25 14.57
C TYR A 500 13.70 -4.02 14.10
N LEU A 501 14.92 -3.59 14.43
CA LEU A 501 16.15 -4.34 14.14
C LEU A 501 16.11 -5.73 14.80
N LYS A 502 15.73 -5.81 16.09
CA LYS A 502 15.56 -7.08 16.81
C LYS A 502 14.45 -7.96 16.23
N ALA A 503 13.32 -7.35 15.87
CA ALA A 503 12.21 -8.09 15.24
C ALA A 503 12.65 -8.75 13.92
N GLN A 504 13.43 -8.04 13.10
CA GLN A 504 13.96 -8.60 11.85
C GLN A 504 14.90 -9.79 12.08
N GLU A 505 15.70 -9.78 13.15
CA GLU A 505 16.55 -10.93 13.52
C GLU A 505 15.71 -12.16 13.89
N ILE A 506 14.62 -11.96 14.65
CA ILE A 506 13.74 -13.07 15.04
C ILE A 506 13.06 -13.68 13.82
N ILE A 507 12.43 -12.88 12.97
CA ILE A 507 11.71 -13.41 11.81
C ILE A 507 12.66 -14.05 10.80
N HIS A 508 13.88 -13.53 10.65
CA HIS A 508 14.90 -14.15 9.83
C HIS A 508 15.29 -15.54 10.37
N LYS A 509 15.51 -15.68 11.68
CA LYS A 509 15.81 -16.98 12.33
C LYS A 509 14.67 -17.97 12.16
N ASP A 510 13.42 -17.53 12.32
CA ASP A 510 12.23 -18.39 12.26
C ASP A 510 11.83 -18.75 10.83
N ALA A 511 12.30 -18.00 9.83
CA ALA A 511 12.15 -18.25 8.39
C ALA A 511 10.71 -18.58 7.93
N PRO A 512 9.68 -17.80 8.28
CA PRO A 512 8.30 -18.12 7.89
C PRO A 512 8.01 -17.87 6.38
N TYR A 513 9.00 -17.40 5.64
CA TYR A 513 8.92 -17.10 4.21
C TYR A 513 10.27 -17.29 3.53
N VAL A 514 10.26 -17.35 2.20
CA VAL A 514 11.47 -17.25 1.38
C VAL A 514 11.54 -15.82 0.84
N PRO A 515 12.53 -15.00 1.27
CA PRO A 515 12.73 -13.68 0.70
C PRO A 515 13.20 -13.81 -0.74
N LEU A 516 12.50 -13.19 -1.70
CA LEU A 516 12.82 -13.31 -3.11
C LEU A 516 13.41 -12.00 -3.66
N ALA A 517 12.63 -10.94 -3.73
CA ALA A 517 13.07 -9.73 -4.43
C ALA A 517 12.45 -8.45 -3.88
N TYR A 518 13.17 -7.33 -4.06
CA TYR A 518 12.62 -5.97 -4.08
C TYR A 518 12.55 -5.51 -5.54
N PRO A 519 11.42 -5.73 -6.23
CA PRO A 519 11.28 -5.37 -7.63
C PRO A 519 11.36 -3.85 -7.83
N TYR A 520 11.97 -3.42 -8.94
CA TYR A 520 11.88 -2.03 -9.35
C TYR A 520 10.48 -1.74 -9.89
N SER A 521 10.02 -0.52 -9.69
CA SER A 521 8.88 0.01 -10.42
C SER A 521 9.33 0.30 -11.85
N VAL A 522 8.72 -0.38 -12.81
CA VAL A 522 8.98 -0.20 -14.25
C VAL A 522 7.67 0.18 -14.92
N VAL A 523 7.59 1.41 -15.40
CA VAL A 523 6.35 2.01 -15.93
C VAL A 523 6.57 2.59 -17.32
N PRO A 524 6.30 1.82 -18.36
CA PRO A 524 6.31 2.32 -19.74
C PRO A 524 5.10 3.22 -20.02
N HIS A 525 5.35 4.35 -20.68
CA HIS A 525 4.29 5.27 -21.10
C HIS A 525 4.67 6.03 -22.38
N LEU A 526 3.68 6.58 -23.07
CA LEU A 526 3.94 7.47 -24.19
C LEU A 526 4.61 8.75 -23.71
N SER A 527 5.56 9.28 -24.47
CA SER A 527 6.35 10.48 -24.15
C SER A 527 5.49 11.72 -23.86
N LYS A 528 4.29 11.79 -24.44
CA LYS A 528 3.29 12.84 -24.18
C LYS A 528 2.61 12.76 -22.80
N VAL A 529 2.70 11.64 -22.08
CA VAL A 529 2.17 11.51 -20.71
C VAL A 529 3.18 12.14 -19.77
N LYS A 530 2.77 13.18 -19.07
CA LYS A 530 3.58 13.95 -18.13
C LYS A 530 2.95 13.97 -16.74
N GLY A 531 3.78 14.25 -15.73
CA GLY A 531 3.33 14.44 -14.36
C GLY A 531 2.95 13.15 -13.62
N TYR A 532 3.01 11.98 -14.26
CA TYR A 532 2.87 10.71 -13.57
C TYR A 532 4.09 10.48 -12.67
N LYS A 533 3.84 10.06 -11.45
CA LYS A 533 4.90 9.60 -10.54
C LYS A 533 4.48 8.25 -10.01
N THR A 534 5.40 7.31 -10.03
CA THR A 534 5.33 6.14 -9.15
C THR A 534 5.45 6.69 -7.73
N THR A 535 4.33 6.77 -7.05
CA THR A 535 4.33 7.23 -5.66
C THR A 535 5.10 6.21 -4.81
N GLY A 536 5.77 6.68 -3.77
CA GLY A 536 6.35 5.78 -2.77
C GLY A 536 5.30 4.99 -1.98
N VAL A 537 4.01 5.11 -2.33
CA VAL A 537 2.88 4.42 -1.71
C VAL A 537 2.01 3.77 -2.79
N SER A 538 1.19 2.80 -2.44
CA SER A 538 0.55 1.83 -3.34
C SER A 538 -0.45 2.41 -4.36
N VAL A 539 -0.69 3.72 -4.41
CA VAL A 539 -1.79 4.32 -5.16
C VAL A 539 -1.36 5.08 -6.40
N ASN A 540 -1.90 4.69 -7.54
CA ASN A 540 -1.77 5.44 -8.79
C ASN A 540 -2.72 6.65 -8.79
N ARG A 541 -2.23 7.85 -8.43
CA ARG A 541 -3.00 9.09 -8.46
C ARG A 541 -2.82 9.79 -9.80
N PHE A 542 -3.93 10.17 -10.46
CA PHE A 542 -3.90 10.74 -11.82
C PHE A 542 -4.17 12.25 -11.88
N PHE A 543 -4.47 12.92 -10.77
CA PHE A 543 -4.90 14.32 -10.79
C PHE A 543 -3.81 15.31 -11.29
N LYS A 544 -2.51 14.96 -11.15
CA LYS A 544 -1.39 15.74 -11.70
C LYS A 544 -0.89 15.25 -13.05
N VAL A 545 -1.50 14.20 -13.60
CA VAL A 545 -1.14 13.69 -14.93
C VAL A 545 -1.79 14.54 -15.99
N TYR A 546 -1.02 14.89 -17.03
CA TYR A 546 -1.50 15.63 -18.20
C TYR A 546 -0.90 15.07 -19.49
N LEU A 547 -1.51 15.42 -20.60
CA LEU A 547 -1.05 15.04 -21.94
C LEU A 547 -0.45 16.26 -22.62
N GLU A 548 0.82 16.19 -22.94
CA GLU A 548 1.50 17.20 -23.76
C GLU A 548 0.91 17.16 -25.19
N LYS A 549 0.56 18.33 -25.71
CA LYS A 549 -0.12 18.49 -27.02
C LYS A 549 0.88 18.57 -28.16
#